data_f91f97e78a688368dce2e0a0aa0a2cb5
#
_entry.id   f91f97e78a688368dce2e0a0aa0a2cb5
#
_cell.length_a   1.000
_cell.length_b   1.000
_cell.length_c   1.000
_cell.angle_alpha   90.00
_cell.angle_beta   90.00
_cell.angle_gamma   90.00
#
_symmetry.space_group_name_H-M   'P 1'
#
loop_
_entity.id
_entity.type
_entity.pdbx_description
1 polymer ?
#
loop_
_entity_poly.entity_id
_entity_poly.type
_entity_poly.pdbx_seq_one_letter_code
_entity_poly.pdbx_strand_id
1 'polypeptide(L)'
;MASWNPDAPRSCDCFVSVPPASAIPAVIFAKNSDRPRDEVQEVVFVPASTHPPGSRLQCTYIEVDQVSETHAVILSRPSWLWGAEMGANEHGVCIGNEAVWTKEPVGKGEALLGMDLLRLALERSRSALEALHVITGLLERHGQGGSCREDPAPFCYHNTFLLADRTEAWVLETAGRLWAAQRIREGARNISNQLSIGTDISAEHSELRTHALAQGWWGGQSAFDFAQVFSLTQQPVRMEAAKARFQAGRELLQQQRGGITAEVMMGILRNKESGICMDSGGFRTTASMVSILPRDPTQPCVHFLTATPDPSRSVFKPFIFGAGAAPAPQVVSPTFGAQDPVRTQPRFQTQVDRRHSLYRGHQVALGLMESGQDRGQQLRQKQRDLEQEGLEAARRLLAGEWAPPPQELGALFQSFVERESQVYG
;
A
#
# COMPACT_ATOMS: atom_id res chain seq x y z
N MET A 1 29.32 4.04 -11.28
CA MET A 1 28.37 5.15 -11.35
C MET A 1 27.02 4.54 -11.65
N ALA A 2 26.08 4.60 -10.72
CA ALA A 2 24.71 4.15 -10.97
C ALA A 2 24.10 5.09 -12.01
N SER A 3 23.64 4.54 -13.13
CA SER A 3 22.98 5.30 -14.20
C SER A 3 21.77 6.01 -13.62
N TRP A 4 21.79 7.32 -13.68
CA TRP A 4 20.70 8.17 -13.25
C TRP A 4 19.48 7.93 -14.13
N ASN A 5 18.41 7.35 -13.60
CA ASN A 5 17.16 7.19 -14.33
C ASN A 5 16.22 8.34 -13.93
N PRO A 6 15.94 9.29 -14.85
CA PRO A 6 15.02 10.40 -14.58
C PRO A 6 13.58 9.95 -14.27
N ASP A 7 13.23 8.70 -14.61
CA ASP A 7 11.90 8.09 -14.41
C ASP A 7 11.77 7.32 -13.09
N ALA A 8 12.70 7.50 -12.13
CA ALA A 8 12.55 6.89 -10.81
C ALA A 8 11.30 7.41 -10.09
N PRO A 9 10.55 6.55 -9.34
CA PRO A 9 9.34 6.97 -8.65
C PRO A 9 9.62 8.16 -7.74
N ARG A 10 8.77 9.16 -7.84
CA ARG A 10 8.88 10.39 -7.08
C ARG A 10 7.94 10.41 -5.89
N SER A 11 7.04 9.44 -5.78
CA SER A 11 6.06 9.40 -4.72
C SER A 11 5.53 7.99 -4.46
N CYS A 12 5.10 7.79 -3.33
CA CYS A 12 4.19 6.89 -2.64
C CYS A 12 4.08 7.45 -1.22
N ASP A 13 2.92 7.46 -0.65
CA ASP A 13 2.71 8.01 0.69
C ASP A 13 1.71 7.14 1.46
N CYS A 14 2.06 6.79 2.71
CA CYS A 14 1.16 6.13 3.65
C CYS A 14 0.89 7.02 4.86
N PHE A 15 -0.31 6.89 5.40
CA PHE A 15 -0.80 7.68 6.54
C PHE A 15 -1.51 6.77 7.54
N VAL A 16 -1.40 7.09 8.82
CA VAL A 16 -2.15 6.46 9.89
C VAL A 16 -2.56 7.48 10.94
N SER A 17 -3.76 7.29 11.46
CA SER A 17 -4.28 7.99 12.63
C SER A 17 -4.67 6.97 13.69
N VAL A 18 -4.09 7.12 14.88
CA VAL A 18 -4.39 6.31 16.06
C VAL A 18 -5.07 7.20 17.10
N PRO A 19 -6.21 6.81 17.68
CA PRO A 19 -6.87 7.63 18.69
C PRO A 19 -5.91 8.11 19.79
N PRO A 20 -6.02 9.36 20.26
CA PRO A 20 -7.11 10.32 20.06
C PRO A 20 -7.00 11.21 18.81
N ALA A 21 -6.10 10.95 17.86
CA ALA A 21 -5.99 11.74 16.64
C ALA A 21 -7.17 11.50 15.66
N SER A 22 -7.75 10.32 15.69
CA SER A 22 -8.96 9.98 14.94
C SER A 22 -10.20 10.58 15.61
N ALA A 23 -11.19 10.97 14.81
CA ALA A 23 -12.48 11.50 15.27
C ALA A 23 -13.39 10.44 15.93
N ILE A 24 -13.12 9.18 15.67
CA ILE A 24 -13.83 8.02 16.20
C ILE A 24 -12.84 7.04 16.88
N PRO A 25 -13.28 6.12 17.75
CA PRO A 25 -12.42 5.15 18.42
C PRO A 25 -11.95 4.04 17.45
N ALA A 26 -11.28 4.45 16.39
CA ALA A 26 -10.75 3.58 15.35
C ALA A 26 -9.36 4.04 14.90
N VAL A 27 -8.52 3.11 14.50
CA VAL A 27 -7.32 3.41 13.73
C VAL A 27 -7.73 3.62 12.28
N ILE A 28 -7.21 4.66 11.62
CA ILE A 28 -7.50 4.95 10.22
C ILE A 28 -6.18 4.91 9.44
N PHE A 29 -6.13 4.01 8.46
CA PHE A 29 -4.98 3.80 7.58
C PHE A 29 -5.30 4.34 6.18
N ALA A 30 -4.31 4.92 5.51
CA ALA A 30 -4.48 5.38 4.13
C ALA A 30 -3.17 5.25 3.33
N LYS A 31 -3.29 4.98 2.02
CA LYS A 31 -2.13 4.90 1.11
C LYS A 31 -2.50 5.26 -0.33
N ASN A 32 -1.59 6.00 -0.98
CA ASN A 32 -1.48 6.09 -2.43
C ASN A 32 -0.36 5.19 -2.94
N SER A 33 -0.63 4.42 -3.99
CA SER A 33 0.36 3.64 -4.73
C SER A 33 0.73 4.37 -6.00
N ASP A 34 1.97 4.84 -6.10
CA ASP A 34 2.46 5.55 -7.27
C ASP A 34 3.40 4.64 -8.07
N ARG A 35 2.98 4.35 -9.29
CA ARG A 35 3.59 3.34 -10.15
C ARG A 35 3.86 3.93 -11.55
N PRO A 36 4.64 3.22 -12.39
CA PRO A 36 4.72 3.59 -13.80
C PRO A 36 3.35 3.87 -14.40
N ARG A 37 3.24 4.95 -15.19
CA ARG A 37 1.97 5.51 -15.66
C ARG A 37 1.04 4.50 -16.34
N ASP A 38 1.61 3.54 -17.06
CA ASP A 38 0.88 2.54 -17.83
C ASP A 38 0.68 1.22 -17.06
N GLU A 39 1.19 1.13 -15.83
CA GLU A 39 1.02 -0.06 -15.00
C GLU A 39 -0.40 -0.12 -14.46
N VAL A 40 -1.02 -1.30 -14.59
CA VAL A 40 -2.37 -1.55 -14.13
C VAL A 40 -2.34 -2.13 -12.73
N GLN A 41 -3.06 -1.52 -11.81
CA GLN A 41 -3.27 -2.03 -10.46
C GLN A 41 -4.67 -2.64 -10.35
N GLU A 42 -4.75 -3.84 -9.79
CA GLU A 42 -5.98 -4.60 -9.61
C GLU A 42 -6.33 -4.75 -8.12
N VAL A 43 -7.57 -5.08 -7.82
CA VAL A 43 -8.02 -5.45 -6.48
C VAL A 43 -8.42 -6.90 -6.46
N VAL A 44 -7.75 -7.70 -5.61
CA VAL A 44 -8.00 -9.14 -5.51
C VAL A 44 -8.35 -9.54 -4.09
N PHE A 45 -9.36 -10.38 -3.95
CA PHE A 45 -9.69 -11.07 -2.71
C PHE A 45 -9.13 -12.48 -2.77
N VAL A 46 -8.38 -12.87 -1.73
CA VAL A 46 -7.85 -14.21 -1.56
C VAL A 46 -8.44 -14.79 -0.28
N PRO A 47 -9.21 -15.89 -0.36
CA PRO A 47 -9.82 -16.49 0.83
C PRO A 47 -8.77 -17.13 1.74
N ALA A 48 -9.11 -17.28 3.01
CA ALA A 48 -8.35 -18.09 3.96
C ALA A 48 -8.21 -19.54 3.44
N SER A 49 -7.07 -20.15 3.68
CA SER A 49 -6.79 -21.50 3.19
C SER A 49 -5.89 -22.28 4.13
N THR A 50 -6.00 -23.61 4.07
CA THR A 50 -5.07 -24.54 4.69
C THR A 50 -4.15 -25.15 3.63
N HIS A 51 -2.91 -25.43 4.02
CA HIS A 51 -1.89 -25.92 3.11
C HIS A 51 -1.24 -27.19 3.68
N PRO A 52 -0.92 -28.18 2.83
CA PRO A 52 -0.23 -29.40 3.26
C PRO A 52 1.14 -29.08 3.87
N PRO A 53 1.62 -29.86 4.87
CA PRO A 53 2.97 -29.70 5.42
C PRO A 53 4.03 -29.77 4.33
N GLY A 54 5.04 -28.89 4.42
CA GLY A 54 6.15 -28.84 3.45
C GLY A 54 5.80 -28.20 2.10
N SER A 55 4.59 -27.60 1.97
CA SER A 55 4.23 -26.86 0.76
C SER A 55 5.20 -25.70 0.51
N ARG A 56 5.45 -25.43 -0.78
CA ARG A 56 6.23 -24.28 -1.25
C ARG A 56 5.28 -23.25 -1.86
N LEU A 57 5.62 -21.98 -1.71
CA LEU A 57 4.88 -20.86 -2.26
C LEU A 57 5.76 -20.08 -3.23
N GLN A 58 5.34 -19.99 -4.49
CA GLN A 58 5.98 -19.14 -5.48
C GLN A 58 5.51 -17.68 -5.28
N CYS A 59 6.43 -16.83 -4.83
CA CYS A 59 6.26 -15.36 -4.83
C CYS A 59 6.59 -14.79 -6.23
N THR A 60 6.85 -13.49 -6.32
CA THR A 60 7.12 -12.88 -7.64
C THR A 60 8.31 -13.54 -8.32
N TYR A 61 9.45 -13.68 -7.65
CA TYR A 61 10.68 -14.22 -8.23
C TYR A 61 11.18 -15.51 -7.60
N ILE A 62 11.02 -15.69 -6.30
CA ILE A 62 11.54 -16.83 -5.55
C ILE A 62 10.42 -17.61 -4.86
N GLU A 63 10.71 -18.84 -4.52
CA GLU A 63 9.86 -19.67 -3.66
C GLU A 63 10.28 -19.54 -2.19
N VAL A 64 9.28 -19.58 -1.31
CA VAL A 64 9.44 -19.65 0.13
C VAL A 64 8.65 -20.80 0.72
N ASP A 65 8.91 -21.17 1.97
CA ASP A 65 8.10 -22.15 2.68
C ASP A 65 6.70 -21.59 2.93
N GLN A 66 5.67 -22.38 2.65
CA GLN A 66 4.29 -22.06 2.99
C GLN A 66 4.01 -22.41 4.45
N VAL A 67 3.10 -21.64 5.07
CA VAL A 67 2.55 -21.94 6.41
C VAL A 67 1.33 -22.85 6.29
N SER A 68 0.97 -23.51 7.40
CA SER A 68 -0.18 -24.44 7.42
C SER A 68 -1.52 -23.75 7.17
N GLU A 69 -1.65 -22.50 7.59
CA GLU A 69 -2.89 -21.70 7.46
C GLU A 69 -2.55 -20.29 7.00
N THR A 70 -3.33 -19.79 6.05
CA THR A 70 -3.26 -18.38 5.59
C THR A 70 -4.60 -17.70 5.81
N HIS A 71 -4.56 -16.42 6.20
CA HIS A 71 -5.75 -15.59 6.43
C HIS A 71 -6.30 -15.03 5.12
N ALA A 72 -7.61 -14.75 5.11
CA ALA A 72 -8.23 -14.05 3.99
C ALA A 72 -7.68 -12.62 3.89
N VAL A 73 -7.41 -12.18 2.66
CA VAL A 73 -6.85 -10.85 2.36
C VAL A 73 -7.57 -10.18 1.22
N ILE A 74 -7.66 -8.84 1.29
CA ILE A 74 -7.99 -7.96 0.17
C ILE A 74 -6.73 -7.18 -0.20
N LEU A 75 -6.33 -7.23 -1.46
CA LEU A 75 -5.07 -6.71 -1.93
C LEU A 75 -5.29 -5.74 -3.08
N SER A 76 -4.63 -4.58 -3.04
CA SER A 76 -4.45 -3.70 -4.18
C SER A 76 -3.00 -3.87 -4.67
N ARG A 77 -2.83 -4.42 -5.87
CA ARG A 77 -1.53 -4.86 -6.37
C ARG A 77 -1.30 -4.50 -7.83
N PRO A 78 -0.08 -4.18 -8.23
CA PRO A 78 0.31 -4.21 -9.63
C PRO A 78 0.04 -5.61 -10.21
N SER A 79 -0.66 -5.68 -11.33
CA SER A 79 -1.23 -6.94 -11.84
C SER A 79 -0.19 -7.99 -12.29
N TRP A 80 1.07 -7.57 -12.48
CA TRP A 80 2.15 -8.46 -12.92
C TRP A 80 2.89 -9.17 -11.77
N LEU A 81 2.84 -8.66 -10.54
CA LEU A 81 3.55 -9.25 -9.39
C LEU A 81 2.62 -10.08 -8.49
N TRP A 82 3.21 -10.97 -7.70
CA TRP A 82 2.46 -11.81 -6.76
C TRP A 82 2.02 -11.05 -5.51
N GLY A 83 2.86 -10.18 -4.98
CA GLY A 83 2.62 -9.40 -3.76
C GLY A 83 1.56 -8.31 -3.91
N ALA A 84 1.66 -7.26 -3.09
CA ALA A 84 0.76 -6.10 -3.16
C ALA A 84 1.45 -4.83 -2.66
N GLU A 85 0.97 -3.68 -3.15
CA GLU A 85 1.39 -2.35 -2.69
C GLU A 85 0.70 -1.96 -1.37
N MET A 86 -0.50 -2.48 -1.16
CA MET A 86 -1.31 -2.27 0.04
C MET A 86 -2.40 -3.32 0.13
N GLY A 87 -2.88 -3.55 1.34
CA GLY A 87 -3.99 -4.47 1.57
C GLY A 87 -4.36 -4.58 3.03
N ALA A 88 -5.35 -5.43 3.27
CA ALA A 88 -5.84 -5.77 4.60
C ALA A 88 -6.13 -7.25 4.72
N ASN A 89 -6.16 -7.76 5.95
CA ASN A 89 -6.62 -9.11 6.24
C ASN A 89 -7.91 -9.13 7.09
N GLU A 90 -8.50 -10.28 7.23
CA GLU A 90 -9.74 -10.49 7.98
C GLU A 90 -9.65 -10.16 9.48
N HIS A 91 -8.45 -10.07 10.03
CA HIS A 91 -8.20 -9.69 11.43
C HIS A 91 -8.05 -8.17 11.65
N GLY A 92 -8.17 -7.37 10.58
CA GLY A 92 -8.04 -5.92 10.65
C GLY A 92 -6.60 -5.42 10.62
N VAL A 93 -5.66 -6.20 10.11
CA VAL A 93 -4.29 -5.74 9.82
C VAL A 93 -4.26 -5.10 8.45
N CYS A 94 -3.68 -3.88 8.36
CA CYS A 94 -3.43 -3.16 7.12
C CYS A 94 -1.94 -2.90 6.97
N ILE A 95 -1.41 -3.05 5.75
CA ILE A 95 -0.01 -2.77 5.43
C ILE A 95 0.09 -2.03 4.10
N GLY A 96 0.99 -1.05 4.05
CA GLY A 96 1.44 -0.38 2.84
C GLY A 96 2.95 -0.24 2.84
N ASN A 97 3.58 -0.22 1.67
CA ASN A 97 5.02 -0.07 1.52
C ASN A 97 5.39 1.16 0.69
N GLU A 98 6.63 1.62 0.87
CA GLU A 98 7.24 2.70 0.12
C GLU A 98 8.64 2.30 -0.34
N ALA A 99 9.04 2.78 -1.51
CA ALA A 99 10.41 2.64 -1.99
C ALA A 99 11.36 3.58 -1.25
N VAL A 100 12.52 3.07 -0.82
CA VAL A 100 13.58 3.86 -0.22
C VAL A 100 14.96 3.44 -0.73
N TRP A 101 15.90 4.37 -0.68
CA TRP A 101 17.31 4.13 -0.95
C TRP A 101 18.13 4.62 0.24
N THR A 102 19.08 3.81 0.66
CA THR A 102 19.91 4.05 1.85
C THR A 102 21.40 3.92 1.49
N LYS A 103 22.28 4.10 2.47
CA LYS A 103 23.70 3.83 2.29
C LYS A 103 24.01 2.36 1.99
N GLU A 104 23.13 1.42 2.44
CA GLU A 104 23.22 0.04 2.00
C GLU A 104 22.96 -0.08 0.50
N PRO A 105 23.83 -0.76 -0.24
CA PRO A 105 23.65 -0.93 -1.67
C PRO A 105 22.41 -1.79 -1.97
N VAL A 106 21.61 -1.36 -2.95
CA VAL A 106 20.49 -2.15 -3.42
C VAL A 106 21.00 -3.26 -4.35
N GLY A 107 20.79 -4.51 -3.96
CA GLY A 107 21.12 -5.67 -4.78
C GLY A 107 20.25 -5.75 -6.04
N LYS A 108 20.83 -6.27 -7.14
CA LYS A 108 20.09 -6.51 -8.40
C LYS A 108 19.56 -7.95 -8.48
N GLY A 109 19.97 -8.82 -7.57
CA GLY A 109 19.55 -10.23 -7.53
C GLY A 109 18.09 -10.37 -7.15
N GLU A 110 17.44 -11.40 -7.69
CA GLU A 110 16.06 -11.75 -7.36
C GLU A 110 15.99 -12.30 -5.93
N ALA A 111 15.10 -11.73 -5.13
CA ALA A 111 14.78 -12.13 -3.76
C ALA A 111 13.27 -11.87 -3.52
N LEU A 112 12.87 -11.57 -2.29
CA LEU A 112 11.51 -11.10 -2.03
C LEU A 112 11.41 -9.61 -2.38
N LEU A 113 10.36 -9.24 -3.10
CA LEU A 113 9.97 -7.84 -3.22
C LEU A 113 9.37 -7.36 -1.89
N GLY A 114 9.42 -6.05 -1.63
CA GLY A 114 8.68 -5.47 -0.51
C GLY A 114 7.19 -5.76 -0.59
N MET A 115 6.65 -5.79 -1.80
CA MET A 115 5.26 -6.18 -2.08
C MET A 115 4.98 -7.64 -1.72
N ASP A 116 5.95 -8.56 -1.94
CA ASP A 116 5.83 -9.95 -1.52
C ASP A 116 5.84 -10.07 0.02
N LEU A 117 6.75 -9.36 0.69
CA LEU A 117 6.82 -9.31 2.15
C LEU A 117 5.50 -8.80 2.77
N LEU A 118 4.92 -7.76 2.17
CA LEU A 118 3.63 -7.20 2.59
C LEU A 118 2.51 -8.23 2.52
N ARG A 119 2.35 -8.92 1.39
CA ARG A 119 1.32 -9.95 1.23
C ARG A 119 1.55 -11.14 2.14
N LEU A 120 2.79 -11.63 2.26
CA LEU A 120 3.15 -12.70 3.19
C LEU A 120 2.77 -12.35 4.63
N ALA A 121 3.04 -11.11 5.05
CA ALA A 121 2.68 -10.65 6.39
C ALA A 121 1.16 -10.57 6.61
N LEU A 122 0.41 -10.07 5.63
CA LEU A 122 -1.06 -10.03 5.71
C LEU A 122 -1.66 -11.44 5.80
N GLU A 123 -1.15 -12.39 5.00
CA GLU A 123 -1.63 -13.77 5.01
C GLU A 123 -1.27 -14.56 6.29
N ARG A 124 -0.30 -14.08 7.10
CA ARG A 124 0.31 -14.82 8.20
C ARG A 124 0.25 -14.14 9.57
N SER A 125 -0.49 -13.05 9.71
CA SER A 125 -0.54 -12.27 10.97
C SER A 125 -1.96 -11.93 11.41
N ARG A 126 -2.11 -11.72 12.72
CA ARG A 126 -3.37 -11.29 13.35
C ARG A 126 -3.25 -9.91 13.99
N SER A 127 -2.06 -9.33 14.01
CA SER A 127 -1.78 -8.00 14.54
C SER A 127 -0.66 -7.31 13.75
N ALA A 128 -0.54 -5.99 13.90
CA ALA A 128 0.54 -5.23 13.28
C ALA A 128 1.93 -5.70 13.77
N LEU A 129 2.05 -6.05 15.05
CA LEU A 129 3.30 -6.57 15.62
C LEU A 129 3.67 -7.95 15.04
N GLU A 130 2.70 -8.86 14.91
CA GLU A 130 2.95 -10.16 14.25
C GLU A 130 3.37 -9.96 12.79
N ALA A 131 2.72 -9.05 12.07
CA ALA A 131 3.07 -8.71 10.69
C ALA A 131 4.51 -8.19 10.59
N LEU A 132 4.93 -7.33 11.53
CA LEU A 132 6.32 -6.85 11.62
C LEU A 132 7.29 -8.02 11.79
N HIS A 133 7.00 -8.97 12.68
CA HIS A 133 7.85 -10.14 12.89
C HIS A 133 7.90 -11.05 11.66
N VAL A 134 6.80 -11.21 10.93
CA VAL A 134 6.78 -11.97 9.67
C VAL A 134 7.69 -11.29 8.64
N ILE A 135 7.57 -9.98 8.44
CA ILE A 135 8.41 -9.24 7.48
C ILE A 135 9.88 -9.34 7.87
N THR A 136 10.23 -9.03 9.11
CA THR A 136 11.62 -9.01 9.54
C THR A 136 12.25 -10.39 9.48
N GLY A 137 11.56 -11.45 9.92
CA GLY A 137 12.05 -12.82 9.83
C GLY A 137 12.26 -13.31 8.40
N LEU A 138 11.38 -12.97 7.48
CA LEU A 138 11.54 -13.29 6.05
C LEU A 138 12.63 -12.45 5.40
N LEU A 139 12.74 -11.17 5.75
CA LEU A 139 13.80 -10.27 5.28
C LEU A 139 15.19 -10.75 5.68
N GLU A 140 15.35 -11.14 6.93
CA GLU A 140 16.63 -11.67 7.45
C GLU A 140 17.02 -12.98 6.77
N ARG A 141 16.04 -13.85 6.49
CA ARG A 141 16.26 -15.16 5.87
C ARG A 141 16.52 -15.07 4.37
N HIS A 142 15.67 -14.35 3.64
CA HIS A 142 15.65 -14.36 2.17
C HIS A 142 16.20 -13.08 1.55
N GLY A 143 16.29 -11.97 2.30
CA GLY A 143 16.62 -10.66 1.75
C GLY A 143 15.48 -10.03 0.96
N GLN A 144 15.75 -8.84 0.44
CA GLN A 144 14.87 -8.13 -0.49
C GLN A 144 15.63 -7.80 -1.76
N GLY A 145 15.01 -7.92 -2.94
CA GLY A 145 15.67 -7.64 -4.21
C GLY A 145 14.84 -8.09 -5.42
N GLY A 146 15.31 -7.68 -6.58
CA GLY A 146 14.65 -7.88 -7.86
C GLY A 146 14.00 -6.62 -8.39
N SER A 147 13.63 -6.63 -9.68
CA SER A 147 12.99 -5.48 -10.32
C SER A 147 11.61 -5.23 -9.72
N CYS A 148 11.35 -3.98 -9.35
CA CYS A 148 10.09 -3.54 -8.76
C CYS A 148 9.15 -2.92 -9.81
N ARG A 149 9.46 -3.02 -11.11
CA ARG A 149 8.60 -2.60 -12.22
C ARG A 149 8.63 -3.63 -13.35
N GLU A 150 7.58 -3.63 -14.17
CA GLU A 150 7.44 -4.46 -15.35
C GLU A 150 8.19 -3.83 -16.53
N ASP A 151 9.52 -3.99 -16.56
CA ASP A 151 10.40 -3.39 -17.55
C ASP A 151 11.69 -4.23 -17.66
N PRO A 152 12.25 -4.44 -18.87
CA PRO A 152 13.50 -5.16 -19.06
C PRO A 152 14.68 -4.54 -18.31
N ALA A 153 14.69 -3.21 -18.12
CA ALA A 153 15.68 -2.52 -17.33
C ALA A 153 15.36 -2.63 -15.84
N PRO A 154 16.22 -3.27 -15.01
CA PRO A 154 15.96 -3.47 -13.60
C PRO A 154 15.78 -2.14 -12.86
N PHE A 155 14.73 -2.07 -12.03
CA PHE A 155 14.47 -0.97 -11.11
C PHE A 155 14.28 -1.51 -9.71
N CYS A 156 15.32 -1.41 -8.89
CA CYS A 156 15.37 -2.02 -7.56
C CYS A 156 15.44 -0.96 -6.46
N TYR A 157 14.80 -1.23 -5.34
CA TYR A 157 14.83 -0.40 -4.14
C TYR A 157 14.65 -1.24 -2.87
N HIS A 158 15.00 -0.67 -1.72
CA HIS A 158 14.60 -1.20 -0.42
C HIS A 158 13.21 -0.66 -0.05
N ASN A 159 12.64 -1.16 1.04
CA ASN A 159 11.28 -0.85 1.41
C ASN A 159 11.19 -0.28 2.82
N THR A 160 10.23 0.63 3.00
CA THR A 160 9.63 0.96 4.29
C THR A 160 8.19 0.49 4.30
N PHE A 161 7.67 0.21 5.49
CA PHE A 161 6.30 -0.28 5.67
C PHE A 161 5.60 0.52 6.76
N LEU A 162 4.32 0.79 6.53
CA LEU A 162 3.38 1.22 7.56
C LEU A 162 2.43 0.06 7.82
N LEU A 163 2.44 -0.44 9.06
CA LEU A 163 1.60 -1.53 9.52
C LEU A 163 0.61 -0.99 10.54
N ALA A 164 -0.65 -1.36 10.44
CA ALA A 164 -1.68 -0.93 11.38
C ALA A 164 -2.60 -2.09 11.73
N ASP A 165 -3.14 -2.07 12.94
CA ASP A 165 -4.25 -2.90 13.37
C ASP A 165 -5.28 -2.06 14.13
N ARG A 166 -6.25 -2.69 14.79
CA ARG A 166 -7.33 -2.01 15.53
C ARG A 166 -6.83 -1.17 16.71
N THR A 167 -5.59 -1.38 17.17
CA THR A 167 -5.08 -0.81 18.42
C THR A 167 -3.90 0.13 18.25
N GLU A 168 -3.04 -0.13 17.28
CA GLU A 168 -1.77 0.55 17.11
C GLU A 168 -1.26 0.52 15.66
N ALA A 169 -0.18 1.23 15.42
CA ALA A 169 0.55 1.14 14.17
C ALA A 169 2.06 1.00 14.40
N TRP A 170 2.76 0.56 13.38
CA TRP A 170 4.22 0.46 13.34
C TRP A 170 4.76 1.02 12.03
N VAL A 171 5.85 1.76 12.13
CA VAL A 171 6.70 2.07 10.97
C VAL A 171 7.88 1.12 11.01
N LEU A 172 8.12 0.41 9.91
CA LEU A 172 9.27 -0.47 9.72
C LEU A 172 10.10 0.04 8.55
N GLU A 173 11.32 0.45 8.79
CA GLU A 173 12.25 0.96 7.77
C GLU A 173 13.41 -0.02 7.60
N THR A 174 13.76 -0.34 6.35
CA THR A 174 14.75 -1.36 6.02
C THR A 174 15.92 -0.81 5.22
N ALA A 175 17.08 -1.42 5.40
CA ALA A 175 18.30 -1.18 4.63
C ALA A 175 19.00 -2.52 4.40
N GLY A 176 18.86 -3.11 3.21
CA GLY A 176 19.26 -4.48 2.95
C GLY A 176 18.47 -5.46 3.80
N ARG A 177 19.15 -6.23 4.66
CA ARG A 177 18.53 -7.13 5.65
C ARG A 177 18.36 -6.46 7.02
N LEU A 178 18.97 -5.30 7.22
CA LEU A 178 18.89 -4.53 8.45
C LEU A 178 17.56 -3.75 8.51
N TRP A 179 17.10 -3.48 9.73
CA TRP A 179 15.83 -2.78 9.92
C TRP A 179 15.76 -2.08 11.27
N ALA A 180 14.95 -1.05 11.34
CA ALA A 180 14.49 -0.39 12.55
C ALA A 180 12.97 -0.22 12.51
N ALA A 181 12.33 -0.27 13.68
CA ALA A 181 10.88 -0.15 13.80
C ALA A 181 10.49 0.83 14.91
N GLN A 182 9.48 1.63 14.66
CA GLN A 182 8.88 2.56 15.60
C GLN A 182 7.42 2.21 15.84
N ARG A 183 7.02 2.06 17.11
CA ARG A 183 5.65 1.78 17.52
C ARG A 183 4.87 3.08 17.70
N ILE A 184 3.67 3.13 17.15
CA ILE A 184 2.75 4.28 17.22
C ILE A 184 1.52 3.84 18.01
N ARG A 185 1.39 4.30 19.25
CA ARG A 185 0.28 3.96 20.14
C ARG A 185 -0.84 5.00 20.13
N GLU A 186 -0.51 6.23 19.71
CA GLU A 186 -1.44 7.35 19.63
C GLU A 186 -0.93 8.40 18.65
N GLY A 187 -1.81 9.28 18.19
CA GLY A 187 -1.44 10.35 17.29
C GLY A 187 -1.50 9.96 15.82
N ALA A 188 -0.94 10.79 14.97
CA ALA A 188 -0.91 10.56 13.54
C ALA A 188 0.53 10.46 13.02
N ARG A 189 0.75 9.62 12.02
CA ARG A 189 2.05 9.34 11.43
C ARG A 189 1.93 9.12 9.93
N ASN A 190 2.92 9.56 9.19
CA ASN A 190 3.04 9.26 7.75
C ASN A 190 4.44 8.78 7.41
N ILE A 191 4.56 8.09 6.30
CA ILE A 191 5.81 7.73 5.64
C ILE A 191 5.76 8.13 4.17
N SER A 192 6.92 8.34 3.57
CA SER A 192 7.12 8.65 2.15
C SER A 192 8.41 7.98 1.67
N ASN A 193 8.93 8.34 0.51
CA ASN A 193 10.14 7.69 -0.05
C ASN A 193 11.45 8.16 0.62
N GLN A 194 11.47 8.18 1.93
CA GLN A 194 12.64 8.53 2.74
C GLN A 194 12.61 7.80 4.08
N LEU A 195 13.77 7.64 4.72
CA LEU A 195 13.84 7.21 6.11
C LEU A 195 13.34 8.32 7.03
N SER A 196 12.64 7.96 8.09
CA SER A 196 11.99 8.90 9.01
C SER A 196 12.08 8.50 10.48
N ILE A 197 12.52 7.27 10.80
CA ILE A 197 12.77 6.84 12.18
C ILE A 197 14.05 7.52 12.67
N GLY A 198 13.92 8.33 13.73
CA GLY A 198 15.05 9.00 14.39
C GLY A 198 15.62 8.15 15.52
N THR A 199 15.69 8.73 16.71
CA THR A 199 16.21 8.07 17.92
C THR A 199 15.15 7.25 18.67
N ASP A 200 13.86 7.44 18.38
CA ASP A 200 12.75 6.71 18.97
C ASP A 200 12.56 5.37 18.24
N ILE A 201 13.40 4.40 18.59
CA ILE A 201 13.41 3.05 18.02
C ILE A 201 12.83 2.08 19.03
N SER A 202 11.72 1.45 18.67
CA SER A 202 11.01 0.49 19.53
C SER A 202 11.52 -0.95 19.38
N ALA A 203 12.05 -1.29 18.19
CA ALA A 203 12.70 -2.56 17.88
C ALA A 203 13.70 -2.37 16.74
N GLU A 204 14.74 -3.20 16.68
CA GLU A 204 15.76 -3.11 15.64
C GLU A 204 16.42 -4.47 15.39
N HIS A 205 17.02 -4.62 14.23
CA HIS A 205 17.87 -5.76 13.90
C HIS A 205 19.06 -5.84 14.86
N SER A 206 19.40 -7.03 15.34
CA SER A 206 20.44 -7.23 16.36
C SER A 206 21.81 -6.67 15.97
N GLU A 207 22.14 -6.65 14.68
CA GLU A 207 23.42 -6.16 14.16
C GLU A 207 23.38 -4.72 13.64
N LEU A 208 22.24 -4.02 13.78
CA LEU A 208 22.04 -2.68 13.17
C LEU A 208 23.14 -1.69 13.56
N ARG A 209 23.39 -1.56 14.86
CA ARG A 209 24.35 -0.58 15.40
C ARG A 209 25.81 -1.01 15.18
N THR A 210 26.12 -2.30 15.33
CA THR A 210 27.44 -2.83 15.07
C THR A 210 27.82 -2.70 13.60
N HIS A 211 26.89 -2.92 12.69
CA HIS A 211 27.09 -2.70 11.27
C HIS A 211 27.37 -1.21 10.96
N ALA A 212 26.57 -0.29 11.50
CA ALA A 212 26.78 1.14 11.32
C ALA A 212 28.14 1.62 11.84
N LEU A 213 28.60 1.07 12.99
CA LEU A 213 29.94 1.30 13.52
C LEU A 213 31.02 0.78 12.56
N ALA A 214 30.89 -0.46 12.09
CA ALA A 214 31.86 -1.09 11.21
C ALA A 214 31.99 -0.37 9.86
N GLN A 215 30.90 0.22 9.36
CA GLN A 215 30.87 1.01 8.13
C GLN A 215 31.36 2.47 8.35
N GLY A 216 31.60 2.87 9.59
CA GLY A 216 31.97 4.26 9.91
C GLY A 216 30.83 5.27 9.73
N TRP A 217 29.57 4.82 9.66
CA TRP A 217 28.40 5.71 9.50
C TRP A 217 27.95 6.31 10.81
N TRP A 218 28.31 5.70 11.92
CA TRP A 218 28.04 6.15 13.29
C TRP A 218 29.25 5.95 14.18
N GLY A 219 29.58 6.92 15.02
CA GLY A 219 30.78 6.87 15.87
C GLY A 219 30.56 6.22 17.24
N GLY A 220 29.34 5.78 17.56
CA GLY A 220 28.99 5.14 18.84
C GLY A 220 28.84 6.07 20.03
N GLN A 221 29.14 7.37 19.91
CA GLN A 221 29.18 8.33 21.01
C GLN A 221 27.90 9.19 21.13
N SER A 222 27.23 9.44 20.00
CA SER A 222 25.97 10.17 19.96
C SER A 222 24.77 9.21 20.03
N ALA A 223 23.60 9.75 20.33
CA ALA A 223 22.34 8.99 20.18
C ALA A 223 22.24 8.42 18.76
N PHE A 224 21.78 7.17 18.64
CA PHE A 224 21.62 6.52 17.36
C PHE A 224 20.32 7.00 16.72
N ASP A 225 20.44 7.76 15.64
CA ASP A 225 19.35 8.21 14.80
C ASP A 225 19.37 7.42 13.49
N PHE A 226 18.40 6.53 13.29
CA PHE A 226 18.41 5.60 12.16
C PHE A 226 18.38 6.32 10.81
N ALA A 227 17.47 7.28 10.66
CA ALA A 227 17.35 8.04 9.41
C ALA A 227 18.62 8.84 9.10
N GLN A 228 19.23 9.46 10.10
CA GLN A 228 20.47 10.21 9.93
C GLN A 228 21.65 9.30 9.57
N VAL A 229 21.75 8.15 10.23
CA VAL A 229 22.88 7.21 10.06
C VAL A 229 22.81 6.50 8.71
N PHE A 230 21.63 6.06 8.27
CA PHE A 230 21.44 5.23 7.06
C PHE A 230 21.06 5.99 5.80
N SER A 231 20.62 7.25 5.88
CA SER A 231 20.29 8.04 4.69
C SER A 231 21.53 8.36 3.86
N LEU A 232 21.33 8.42 2.54
CA LEU A 232 22.38 8.81 1.59
C LEU A 232 22.93 10.19 1.93
N THR A 233 24.26 10.35 1.89
CA THR A 233 24.96 11.60 2.21
C THR A 233 24.68 12.69 1.17
N GLN A 234 24.58 12.30 -0.11
CA GLN A 234 24.10 13.14 -1.19
C GLN A 234 22.75 12.63 -1.64
N GLN A 235 21.71 13.38 -1.30
CA GLN A 235 20.36 12.99 -1.70
C GLN A 235 20.11 13.36 -3.16
N PRO A 236 19.68 12.41 -4.01
CA PRO A 236 19.26 12.74 -5.37
C PRO A 236 18.07 13.72 -5.32
N VAL A 237 17.91 14.55 -6.36
CA VAL A 237 16.80 15.53 -6.48
C VAL A 237 15.42 14.93 -6.21
N ARG A 238 15.23 13.64 -6.54
CA ARG A 238 13.99 12.88 -6.24
C ARG A 238 13.67 12.77 -4.74
N MET A 239 14.69 12.79 -3.87
CA MET A 239 14.48 12.69 -2.42
C MET A 239 14.09 14.04 -1.80
N GLU A 240 14.38 15.15 -2.47
CA GLU A 240 13.85 16.46 -2.05
C GLU A 240 12.33 16.51 -2.20
N ALA A 241 11.80 15.96 -3.31
CA ALA A 241 10.36 15.82 -3.50
C ALA A 241 9.71 14.91 -2.44
N ALA A 242 10.38 13.80 -2.06
CA ALA A 242 9.91 12.92 -0.99
C ALA A 242 9.87 13.64 0.37
N LYS A 243 10.89 14.44 0.67
CA LYS A 243 10.96 15.25 1.89
C LYS A 243 9.84 16.30 1.95
N ALA A 244 9.58 16.96 0.82
CA ALA A 244 8.49 17.94 0.74
C ALA A 244 7.12 17.30 0.96
N ARG A 245 6.85 16.13 0.34
CA ARG A 245 5.60 15.39 0.54
C ARG A 245 5.46 14.86 1.97
N PHE A 246 6.54 14.32 2.53
CA PHE A 246 6.54 13.87 3.93
C PHE A 246 6.15 15.01 4.86
N GLN A 247 6.75 16.20 4.68
CA GLN A 247 6.43 17.37 5.49
C GLN A 247 4.99 17.85 5.28
N ALA A 248 4.54 17.96 4.03
CA ALA A 248 3.17 18.34 3.71
C ALA A 248 2.14 17.36 4.28
N GLY A 249 2.39 16.05 4.15
CA GLY A 249 1.53 15.02 4.73
C GLY A 249 1.44 15.11 6.26
N ARG A 250 2.57 15.38 6.92
CA ARG A 250 2.62 15.60 8.36
C ARG A 250 1.81 16.83 8.77
N GLU A 251 1.93 17.92 8.05
CA GLU A 251 1.18 19.17 8.30
C GLU A 251 -0.32 18.97 8.11
N LEU A 252 -0.74 18.28 7.03
CA LEU A 252 -2.13 17.97 6.76
C LEU A 252 -2.75 17.12 7.88
N LEU A 253 -2.02 16.12 8.39
CA LEU A 253 -2.46 15.33 9.55
C LEU A 253 -2.57 16.17 10.82
N GLN A 254 -1.60 17.05 11.07
CA GLN A 254 -1.59 17.91 12.26
C GLN A 254 -2.75 18.91 12.27
N GLN A 255 -3.10 19.47 11.12
CA GLN A 255 -4.22 20.42 10.97
C GLN A 255 -5.56 19.76 11.33
N GLN A 256 -5.68 18.45 11.19
CA GLN A 256 -6.90 17.67 11.43
C GLN A 256 -6.86 16.84 12.72
N ARG A 257 -5.87 17.07 13.59
CA ARG A 257 -5.67 16.27 14.81
C ARG A 257 -6.92 16.26 15.70
N GLY A 258 -7.41 15.08 16.04
CA GLY A 258 -8.66 14.86 16.77
C GLY A 258 -9.91 14.84 15.89
N GLY A 259 -9.80 15.22 14.61
CA GLY A 259 -10.87 15.21 13.63
C GLY A 259 -10.63 14.30 12.42
N ILE A 260 -9.61 13.44 12.48
CA ILE A 260 -9.25 12.59 11.34
C ILE A 260 -10.32 11.50 11.14
N THR A 261 -10.92 11.49 9.95
CA THR A 261 -11.89 10.50 9.47
C THR A 261 -11.38 9.84 8.19
N ALA A 262 -12.11 8.86 7.66
CA ALA A 262 -11.80 8.28 6.35
C ALA A 262 -11.88 9.35 5.25
N GLU A 263 -12.87 10.24 5.29
CA GLU A 263 -13.05 11.34 4.34
C GLU A 263 -11.87 12.33 4.38
N VAL A 264 -11.36 12.65 5.57
CA VAL A 264 -10.16 13.47 5.74
C VAL A 264 -8.97 12.79 5.07
N MET A 265 -8.77 11.48 5.30
CA MET A 265 -7.69 10.73 4.65
C MET A 265 -7.85 10.67 3.13
N MET A 266 -9.06 10.45 2.61
CA MET A 266 -9.33 10.52 1.16
C MET A 266 -8.98 11.90 0.60
N GLY A 267 -9.28 12.97 1.33
CA GLY A 267 -8.90 14.35 0.99
C GLY A 267 -7.38 14.53 0.92
N ILE A 268 -6.64 13.99 1.87
CA ILE A 268 -5.16 14.01 1.88
C ILE A 268 -4.61 13.25 0.66
N LEU A 269 -5.12 12.04 0.38
CA LEU A 269 -4.71 11.24 -0.78
C LEU A 269 -5.00 11.94 -2.12
N ARG A 270 -5.97 12.84 -2.16
CA ARG A 270 -6.35 13.65 -3.34
C ARG A 270 -5.58 14.95 -3.50
N ASN A 271 -4.68 15.27 -2.56
CA ASN A 271 -3.95 16.54 -2.57
C ASN A 271 -2.89 16.55 -3.68
N LYS A 272 -3.18 17.29 -4.75
CA LYS A 272 -2.27 17.45 -5.90
C LYS A 272 -1.21 18.52 -5.67
N GLU A 273 -1.51 19.53 -4.86
CA GLU A 273 -0.61 20.66 -4.59
C GLU A 273 0.67 20.18 -3.89
N SER A 274 0.54 19.27 -2.93
CA SER A 274 1.69 18.68 -2.23
C SER A 274 2.44 17.61 -3.05
N GLY A 275 1.83 17.10 -4.13
CA GLY A 275 2.33 15.96 -4.89
C GLY A 275 1.98 14.60 -4.30
N ILE A 276 1.20 14.52 -3.21
CA ILE A 276 0.69 13.26 -2.63
C ILE A 276 -0.20 12.52 -3.65
N CYS A 277 -1.11 13.25 -4.32
CA CYS A 277 -1.79 12.74 -5.50
C CYS A 277 -0.91 13.02 -6.72
N MET A 278 -0.19 11.99 -7.17
CA MET A 278 0.82 12.11 -8.21
C MET A 278 0.22 11.96 -9.60
N ASP A 279 0.56 12.86 -10.50
CA ASP A 279 0.36 12.72 -11.94
C ASP A 279 1.39 13.57 -12.70
N SER A 280 2.66 13.12 -12.72
CA SER A 280 3.72 13.81 -13.41
C SER A 280 4.81 12.86 -13.90
N GLY A 281 5.37 13.17 -15.07
CA GLY A 281 6.41 12.35 -15.68
C GLY A 281 5.94 10.92 -16.00
N GLY A 282 6.79 9.95 -15.78
CA GLY A 282 6.54 8.53 -16.03
C GLY A 282 5.73 7.82 -14.96
N PHE A 283 5.32 8.50 -13.88
CA PHE A 283 4.61 7.92 -12.73
C PHE A 283 3.29 8.62 -12.44
N ARG A 284 2.35 7.87 -11.86
CA ARG A 284 1.09 8.41 -11.32
C ARG A 284 0.59 7.56 -10.15
N THR A 285 -0.34 8.11 -9.37
CA THR A 285 -1.10 7.34 -8.39
C THR A 285 -2.03 6.39 -9.13
N THR A 286 -1.71 5.09 -9.11
CA THR A 286 -2.43 4.03 -9.86
C THR A 286 -3.58 3.44 -9.07
N ALA A 287 -3.53 3.51 -7.75
CA ALA A 287 -4.60 3.10 -6.85
C ALA A 287 -4.43 3.71 -5.46
N SER A 288 -5.51 3.72 -4.70
CA SER A 288 -5.57 4.25 -3.35
C SER A 288 -6.42 3.38 -2.44
N MET A 289 -6.10 3.39 -1.15
CA MET A 289 -6.83 2.65 -0.11
C MET A 289 -6.96 3.50 1.15
N VAL A 290 -8.14 3.44 1.78
CA VAL A 290 -8.39 3.98 3.13
C VAL A 290 -9.12 2.92 3.94
N SER A 291 -8.68 2.67 5.18
CA SER A 291 -9.30 1.66 6.06
C SER A 291 -9.67 2.25 7.40
N ILE A 292 -10.85 1.89 7.88
CA ILE A 292 -11.34 2.16 9.23
C ILE A 292 -11.23 0.87 10.04
N LEU A 293 -10.45 0.90 11.12
CA LEU A 293 -10.17 -0.24 11.97
C LEU A 293 -10.69 0.07 13.40
N PRO A 294 -11.97 -0.22 13.69
CA PRO A 294 -12.56 0.07 15.00
C PRO A 294 -11.82 -0.66 16.12
N ARG A 295 -11.62 0.00 17.26
CA ARG A 295 -11.04 -0.62 18.47
C ARG A 295 -11.94 -1.68 19.05
N ASP A 296 -13.24 -1.53 18.92
CA ASP A 296 -14.23 -2.54 19.30
C ASP A 296 -14.15 -3.73 18.32
N PRO A 297 -13.73 -4.93 18.77
CA PRO A 297 -13.59 -6.09 17.91
C PRO A 297 -14.93 -6.63 17.38
N THR A 298 -16.04 -6.21 17.96
CA THR A 298 -17.39 -6.61 17.52
C THR A 298 -17.84 -5.83 16.26
N GLN A 299 -17.23 -4.68 16.02
CA GLN A 299 -17.48 -3.88 14.83
C GLN A 299 -16.61 -4.36 13.66
N PRO A 300 -17.14 -4.39 12.42
CA PRO A 300 -16.34 -4.76 11.25
C PRO A 300 -15.32 -3.69 10.90
N CYS A 301 -14.19 -4.08 10.32
CA CYS A 301 -13.32 -3.16 9.61
C CYS A 301 -13.91 -2.84 8.24
N VAL A 302 -13.74 -1.59 7.78
CA VAL A 302 -14.19 -1.15 6.45
C VAL A 302 -12.97 -0.69 5.66
N HIS A 303 -12.80 -1.25 4.47
CA HIS A 303 -11.68 -0.95 3.59
C HIS A 303 -12.20 -0.33 2.30
N PHE A 304 -11.78 0.89 1.99
CA PHE A 304 -12.17 1.60 0.76
C PHE A 304 -11.03 1.50 -0.25
N LEU A 305 -11.32 0.99 -1.46
CA LEU A 305 -10.32 0.81 -2.52
C LEU A 305 -10.82 1.42 -3.85
N THR A 306 -9.90 2.06 -4.59
CA THR A 306 -10.25 2.68 -5.87
C THR A 306 -10.19 1.73 -7.05
N ALA A 307 -9.18 0.89 -7.17
CA ALA A 307 -8.87 0.02 -8.32
C ALA A 307 -8.62 0.76 -9.65
N THR A 308 -8.61 2.08 -9.64
CA THR A 308 -8.41 2.95 -10.81
C THR A 308 -7.48 4.11 -10.47
N PRO A 309 -6.73 4.64 -11.44
CA PRO A 309 -5.78 5.72 -11.18
C PRO A 309 -6.45 7.07 -10.89
N ASP A 310 -5.67 7.92 -10.22
CA ASP A 310 -6.04 9.26 -9.76
C ASP A 310 -7.20 9.25 -8.75
N PRO A 311 -6.92 9.22 -7.43
CA PRO A 311 -7.96 9.17 -6.40
C PRO A 311 -8.91 10.38 -6.45
N SER A 312 -8.51 11.50 -7.07
CA SER A 312 -9.39 12.66 -7.26
C SER A 312 -10.44 12.45 -8.35
N ARG A 313 -10.29 11.40 -9.16
CA ARG A 313 -11.15 11.03 -10.30
C ARG A 313 -11.57 9.57 -10.26
N SER A 314 -11.46 8.93 -9.10
CA SER A 314 -11.83 7.55 -8.83
C SER A 314 -12.81 7.49 -7.67
N VAL A 315 -13.48 6.34 -7.52
CA VAL A 315 -14.44 6.07 -6.45
C VAL A 315 -13.77 5.16 -5.42
N PHE A 316 -13.76 5.57 -4.16
CA PHE A 316 -13.41 4.70 -3.05
C PHE A 316 -14.61 3.79 -2.70
N LYS A 317 -14.48 2.51 -2.97
CA LYS A 317 -15.54 1.50 -2.79
C LYS A 317 -15.32 0.70 -1.52
N PRO A 318 -16.34 0.56 -0.65
CA PRO A 318 -16.22 -0.16 0.62
C PRO A 318 -16.14 -1.67 0.41
N PHE A 319 -15.14 -2.31 1.04
CA PHE A 319 -14.99 -3.75 1.18
C PHE A 319 -15.04 -4.12 2.67
N ILE A 320 -15.75 -5.18 3.00
CA ILE A 320 -15.88 -5.73 4.35
C ILE A 320 -15.69 -7.24 4.28
N PHE A 321 -14.81 -7.79 5.12
CA PHE A 321 -14.68 -9.23 5.26
C PHE A 321 -15.96 -9.81 5.85
N GLY A 322 -16.49 -10.84 5.22
CA GLY A 322 -17.73 -11.49 5.66
C GLY A 322 -18.05 -12.71 4.81
N ALA A 323 -19.07 -13.43 5.19
CA ALA A 323 -19.61 -14.53 4.40
C ALA A 323 -20.08 -14.00 3.04
N GLY A 324 -19.62 -14.60 1.96
CA GLY A 324 -19.93 -14.15 0.59
C GLY A 324 -18.95 -13.13 0.02
N ALA A 325 -17.89 -12.75 0.77
CA ALA A 325 -16.79 -11.97 0.18
C ALA A 325 -16.22 -12.75 -1.03
N ALA A 326 -16.19 -12.09 -2.16
CA ALA A 326 -15.80 -12.70 -3.42
C ALA A 326 -15.01 -11.68 -4.28
N PRO A 327 -14.18 -12.17 -5.22
CA PRO A 327 -13.54 -11.30 -6.19
C PRO A 327 -14.59 -10.56 -7.04
N ALA A 328 -14.35 -9.27 -7.32
CA ALA A 328 -15.11 -8.52 -8.31
C ALA A 328 -14.40 -8.64 -9.67
N PRO A 329 -14.94 -9.39 -10.64
CA PRO A 329 -14.21 -9.69 -11.88
C PRO A 329 -13.79 -8.45 -12.67
N GLN A 330 -14.54 -7.37 -12.53
CA GLN A 330 -14.29 -6.12 -13.24
C GLN A 330 -13.00 -5.40 -12.81
N VAL A 331 -12.46 -5.72 -11.62
CA VAL A 331 -11.23 -5.12 -11.07
C VAL A 331 -10.07 -6.11 -11.01
N VAL A 332 -10.22 -7.28 -11.63
CA VAL A 332 -9.19 -8.31 -11.74
C VAL A 332 -8.65 -8.35 -13.17
N SER A 333 -7.34 -8.29 -13.30
CA SER A 333 -6.64 -8.30 -14.58
C SER A 333 -6.62 -9.69 -15.21
N PRO A 334 -6.49 -9.77 -16.55
CA PRO A 334 -6.28 -11.06 -17.22
C PRO A 334 -5.04 -11.79 -16.71
N THR A 335 -5.10 -13.12 -16.66
CA THR A 335 -3.98 -13.98 -16.26
C THR A 335 -3.33 -14.63 -17.48
N PHE A 336 -2.00 -14.75 -17.49
CA PHE A 336 -1.22 -15.28 -18.61
C PHE A 336 -0.48 -16.58 -18.26
N GLY A 337 -0.61 -17.07 -17.03
CA GLY A 337 -0.02 -18.33 -16.57
C GLY A 337 1.50 -18.38 -16.79
N ALA A 338 1.98 -19.49 -17.35
CA ALA A 338 3.42 -19.68 -17.65
C ALA A 338 3.95 -18.75 -18.75
N GLN A 339 3.07 -18.19 -19.57
CA GLN A 339 3.40 -17.24 -20.63
C GLN A 339 3.53 -15.80 -20.15
N ASP A 340 3.28 -15.55 -18.87
CA ASP A 340 3.40 -14.21 -18.30
C ASP A 340 4.87 -13.72 -18.43
N PRO A 341 5.11 -12.50 -18.95
CA PRO A 341 6.45 -11.94 -19.07
C PRO A 341 7.26 -11.93 -17.78
N VAL A 342 6.62 -11.90 -16.62
CA VAL A 342 7.29 -12.04 -15.32
C VAL A 342 7.81 -13.45 -15.06
N ARG A 343 7.26 -14.47 -15.71
CA ARG A 343 7.69 -15.89 -15.57
C ARG A 343 8.69 -16.30 -16.65
N THR A 344 8.73 -15.59 -17.79
CA THR A 344 9.56 -15.91 -18.93
C THR A 344 10.95 -15.26 -18.80
N GLN A 345 12.03 -16.04 -19.01
CA GLN A 345 13.40 -15.52 -18.99
C GLN A 345 13.90 -15.25 -20.42
N PRO A 346 14.60 -14.13 -20.68
CA PRO A 346 14.75 -12.95 -19.81
C PRO A 346 13.39 -12.27 -19.54
N ARG A 347 13.22 -11.70 -18.33
CA ARG A 347 11.94 -11.14 -17.91
C ARG A 347 11.57 -9.89 -18.71
N PHE A 348 10.27 -9.72 -18.93
CA PHE A 348 9.66 -8.50 -19.48
C PHE A 348 10.09 -8.16 -20.91
N GLN A 349 10.53 -9.14 -21.73
CA GLN A 349 10.88 -8.91 -23.14
C GLN A 349 9.65 -8.73 -24.04
N THR A 350 8.47 -9.12 -23.55
CA THR A 350 7.19 -8.94 -24.24
C THR A 350 6.23 -8.16 -23.33
N GLN A 351 5.27 -7.48 -23.95
CA GLN A 351 4.21 -6.77 -23.23
C GLN A 351 2.89 -7.48 -23.42
N VAL A 352 2.06 -7.48 -22.38
CA VAL A 352 0.70 -8.02 -22.37
C VAL A 352 -0.29 -6.98 -21.89
N ASP A 353 -1.53 -7.07 -22.35
CA ASP A 353 -2.59 -6.13 -21.90
C ASP A 353 -3.17 -6.58 -20.57
N ARG A 354 -2.79 -5.92 -19.50
CA ARG A 354 -3.22 -6.23 -18.13
C ARG A 354 -4.47 -5.47 -17.70
N ARG A 355 -5.07 -4.64 -18.58
CA ARG A 355 -6.21 -3.78 -18.22
C ARG A 355 -7.46 -4.61 -17.96
N HIS A 356 -7.98 -4.53 -16.75
CA HIS A 356 -9.30 -5.05 -16.38
C HIS A 356 -10.43 -4.15 -16.90
N SER A 357 -11.68 -4.61 -16.88
CA SER A 357 -12.79 -3.90 -17.52
C SER A 357 -13.09 -2.54 -16.89
N LEU A 358 -13.06 -2.44 -15.55
CA LEU A 358 -13.25 -1.15 -14.87
C LEU A 358 -12.15 -0.13 -15.23
N TYR A 359 -10.89 -0.59 -15.34
CA TYR A 359 -9.78 0.28 -15.76
C TYR A 359 -10.02 0.84 -17.17
N ARG A 360 -10.47 0.02 -18.12
CA ARG A 360 -10.78 0.45 -19.49
C ARG A 360 -11.90 1.49 -19.53
N GLY A 361 -12.99 1.25 -18.79
CA GLY A 361 -14.10 2.22 -18.66
C GLY A 361 -13.63 3.53 -18.03
N HIS A 362 -12.86 3.45 -16.96
CA HIS A 362 -12.28 4.62 -16.30
C HIS A 362 -11.35 5.42 -17.23
N GLN A 363 -10.54 4.76 -18.07
CA GLN A 363 -9.65 5.41 -19.03
C GLN A 363 -10.43 6.31 -20.00
N VAL A 364 -11.57 5.82 -20.51
CA VAL A 364 -12.46 6.59 -21.37
C VAL A 364 -13.09 7.76 -20.61
N ALA A 365 -13.61 7.48 -19.41
CA ALA A 365 -14.24 8.48 -18.55
C ALA A 365 -13.25 9.58 -18.12
N LEU A 366 -11.99 9.23 -17.85
CA LEU A 366 -10.93 10.16 -17.48
C LEU A 366 -10.70 11.21 -18.57
N GLY A 367 -10.62 10.80 -19.84
CA GLY A 367 -10.49 11.72 -20.97
C GLY A 367 -11.68 12.71 -21.08
N LEU A 368 -12.90 12.24 -20.78
CA LEU A 368 -14.08 13.10 -20.74
C LEU A 368 -14.03 14.07 -19.54
N MET A 369 -13.62 13.60 -18.36
CA MET A 369 -13.49 14.44 -17.17
C MET A 369 -12.41 15.52 -17.32
N GLU A 370 -11.35 15.23 -18.08
CA GLU A 370 -10.27 16.18 -18.36
C GLU A 370 -10.64 17.22 -19.42
N SER A 371 -11.55 16.90 -20.34
CA SER A 371 -11.98 17.84 -21.39
C SER A 371 -12.76 19.06 -20.87
N GLY A 372 -13.18 19.07 -19.60
CA GLY A 372 -13.92 20.16 -18.98
C GLY A 372 -15.38 20.31 -19.49
N GLN A 373 -15.84 19.39 -20.33
CA GLN A 373 -17.20 19.41 -20.87
C GLN A 373 -18.25 19.00 -19.82
N ASP A 374 -19.49 19.38 -20.01
CA ASP A 374 -20.62 19.07 -19.12
C ASP A 374 -20.73 17.57 -18.79
N ARG A 375 -20.48 16.71 -19.78
CA ARG A 375 -20.48 15.25 -19.57
C ARG A 375 -19.41 14.79 -18.58
N GLY A 376 -18.24 15.39 -18.62
CA GLY A 376 -17.16 15.09 -17.66
C GLY A 376 -17.52 15.53 -16.24
N GLN A 377 -18.17 16.68 -16.09
CA GLN A 377 -18.66 17.17 -14.80
C GLN A 377 -19.77 16.27 -14.23
N GLN A 378 -20.69 15.80 -15.09
CA GLN A 378 -21.74 14.84 -14.70
C GLN A 378 -21.13 13.50 -14.25
N LEU A 379 -20.12 12.98 -14.93
CA LEU A 379 -19.42 11.76 -14.52
C LEU A 379 -18.77 11.93 -13.14
N ARG A 380 -18.10 13.05 -12.91
CA ARG A 380 -17.50 13.35 -11.59
C ARG A 380 -18.55 13.49 -10.49
N GLN A 381 -19.72 14.02 -10.80
CA GLN A 381 -20.81 14.10 -9.83
C GLN A 381 -21.33 12.70 -9.47
N LYS A 382 -21.58 11.85 -10.48
CA LYS A 382 -21.99 10.45 -10.25
C LYS A 382 -20.97 9.65 -9.42
N GLN A 383 -19.67 9.87 -9.67
CA GLN A 383 -18.60 9.25 -8.84
C GLN A 383 -18.69 9.69 -7.38
N ARG A 384 -18.86 11.00 -7.13
CA ARG A 384 -19.00 11.54 -5.77
C ARG A 384 -20.26 11.01 -5.06
N ASP A 385 -21.38 10.96 -5.77
CA ASP A 385 -22.64 10.45 -5.23
C ASP A 385 -22.50 8.97 -4.83
N LEU A 386 -21.89 8.15 -5.71
CA LEU A 386 -21.64 6.74 -5.42
C LEU A 386 -20.71 6.55 -4.21
N GLU A 387 -19.61 7.34 -4.13
CA GLU A 387 -18.71 7.29 -2.99
C GLU A 387 -19.38 7.72 -1.69
N GLN A 388 -20.19 8.78 -1.74
CA GLN A 388 -20.94 9.25 -0.58
C GLN A 388 -21.91 8.20 -0.04
N GLU A 389 -22.56 7.44 -0.92
CA GLU A 389 -23.39 6.29 -0.49
C GLU A 389 -22.55 5.22 0.22
N GLY A 390 -21.35 4.92 -0.27
CA GLY A 390 -20.43 3.97 0.38
C GLY A 390 -19.98 4.44 1.76
N LEU A 391 -19.66 5.73 1.90
CA LEU A 391 -19.29 6.34 3.17
C LEU A 391 -20.48 6.34 4.16
N GLU A 392 -21.68 6.63 3.69
CA GLU A 392 -22.90 6.59 4.50
C GLU A 392 -23.22 5.17 4.96
N ALA A 393 -23.09 4.18 4.07
CA ALA A 393 -23.27 2.76 4.44
C ALA A 393 -22.29 2.33 5.54
N ALA A 394 -21.02 2.72 5.41
CA ALA A 394 -20.00 2.45 6.44
C ALA A 394 -20.33 3.14 7.78
N ARG A 395 -20.75 4.40 7.73
CA ARG A 395 -21.11 5.16 8.94
C ARG A 395 -22.29 4.51 9.69
N ARG A 396 -23.36 4.17 8.98
CA ARG A 396 -24.53 3.50 9.55
C ARG A 396 -24.22 2.12 10.11
N LEU A 397 -23.34 1.37 9.43
CA LEU A 397 -22.87 0.08 9.90
C LEU A 397 -22.12 0.21 11.23
N LEU A 398 -21.16 1.15 11.29
CA LEU A 398 -20.35 1.39 12.50
C LEU A 398 -21.15 2.02 13.65
N ALA A 399 -22.22 2.75 13.34
CA ALA A 399 -23.16 3.28 14.33
C ALA A 399 -24.17 2.23 14.83
N GLY A 400 -24.20 1.03 14.23
CA GLY A 400 -25.21 -0.01 14.54
C GLY A 400 -26.61 0.29 14.01
N GLU A 401 -26.72 1.28 13.11
CA GLU A 401 -27.99 1.70 12.51
C GLU A 401 -28.38 0.84 11.30
N TRP A 402 -27.42 0.07 10.78
CA TRP A 402 -27.59 -0.85 9.69
C TRP A 402 -26.88 -2.16 10.00
N ALA A 403 -27.61 -3.27 10.02
CA ALA A 403 -27.11 -4.60 10.31
C ALA A 403 -27.56 -5.59 9.22
N PRO A 404 -26.97 -5.51 8.01
CA PRO A 404 -27.34 -6.38 6.92
C PRO A 404 -26.89 -7.82 7.17
N PRO A 405 -27.48 -8.81 6.47
CA PRO A 405 -26.98 -10.17 6.50
C PRO A 405 -25.51 -10.25 6.08
N PRO A 406 -24.70 -11.19 6.65
CA PRO A 406 -23.28 -11.32 6.32
C PRO A 406 -22.97 -11.47 4.83
N GLN A 407 -23.87 -12.09 4.07
CA GLN A 407 -23.74 -12.24 2.61
C GLN A 407 -23.85 -10.91 1.86
N GLU A 408 -24.71 -10.01 2.33
CA GLU A 408 -24.86 -8.66 1.76
C GLU A 408 -23.60 -7.83 2.01
N LEU A 409 -23.03 -7.91 3.22
CA LEU A 409 -21.74 -7.27 3.54
C LEU A 409 -20.61 -7.78 2.63
N GLY A 410 -20.51 -9.10 2.44
CA GLY A 410 -19.50 -9.69 1.57
C GLY A 410 -19.65 -9.30 0.09
N ALA A 411 -20.86 -9.05 -0.37
CA ALA A 411 -21.15 -8.64 -1.75
C ALA A 411 -21.05 -7.11 -1.98
N LEU A 412 -20.88 -6.31 -0.93
CA LEU A 412 -20.94 -4.85 -0.99
C LEU A 412 -19.94 -4.29 -2.00
N PHE A 413 -18.68 -4.69 -1.93
CA PHE A 413 -17.64 -4.20 -2.84
C PHE A 413 -17.96 -4.50 -4.30
N GLN A 414 -18.38 -5.72 -4.61
CA GLN A 414 -18.79 -6.10 -5.97
C GLN A 414 -19.93 -5.22 -6.48
N SER A 415 -20.96 -4.99 -5.67
CA SER A 415 -22.08 -4.11 -6.01
C SER A 415 -21.62 -2.69 -6.37
N PHE A 416 -20.70 -2.11 -5.60
CA PHE A 416 -20.14 -0.79 -5.89
C PHE A 416 -19.27 -0.78 -7.15
N VAL A 417 -18.50 -1.84 -7.41
CA VAL A 417 -17.72 -1.99 -8.65
C VAL A 417 -18.63 -2.08 -9.87
N GLU A 418 -19.74 -2.82 -9.81
CA GLU A 418 -20.71 -2.94 -10.88
C GLU A 418 -21.38 -1.59 -11.17
N ARG A 419 -21.79 -0.87 -10.13
CA ARG A 419 -22.38 0.47 -10.25
C ARG A 419 -21.39 1.48 -10.82
N GLU A 420 -20.15 1.48 -10.40
CA GLU A 420 -19.10 2.33 -10.98
C GLU A 420 -18.88 2.00 -12.46
N SER A 421 -18.85 0.71 -12.82
CA SER A 421 -18.76 0.30 -14.23
C SER A 421 -19.90 0.86 -15.07
N GLN A 422 -21.14 0.90 -14.53
CA GLN A 422 -22.30 1.48 -15.20
C GLN A 422 -22.20 3.01 -15.35
N VAL A 423 -21.48 3.70 -14.46
CA VAL A 423 -21.23 5.14 -14.58
C VAL A 423 -20.38 5.46 -15.80
N TYR A 424 -19.48 4.54 -16.17
CA TYR A 424 -18.58 4.75 -17.31
C TYR A 424 -19.16 4.30 -18.66
N GLY A 425 -20.22 3.51 -18.67
CA GLY A 425 -20.97 3.07 -19.85
C GLY A 425 -20.72 1.65 -20.23
#